data_7bc1b1a210d8377de76be65972cdaf58
#
_entry.id   7bc1b1a210d8377de76be65972cdaf58
#
_cell.length_a   1.000
_cell.length_b   1.000
_cell.length_c   1.000
_cell.angle_alpha   90.00
_cell.angle_beta   90.00
_cell.angle_gamma   90.00
#
_symmetry.space_group_name_H-M   'P 1'
#
loop_
_entity.id
_entity.type
_entity.pdbx_description
1 polymer ?
#
loop_
_entity_poly.entity_id
_entity_poly.type
_entity_poly.pdbx_seq_one_letter_code
_entity_poly.pdbx_strand_id
1 'polypeptide(L)'
;MVTLDRLIPQEHYTLAQISPHFWPNGKMPEREDWKRLAAEGFKDYKLRIGGLVENPVELSLADLRVLSDQETITMHHCIQGWSGIAQWRGVPMRRVIELVKPKPGANTIAF
;
A
#
# COMPACT_ATOMS: atom_id res chain seq x y z
N MET A 1 8.16 -1.32 -29.02
CA MET A 1 8.90 -0.68 -27.91
C MET A 1 9.06 -1.74 -26.82
N VAL A 2 10.27 -2.20 -26.56
CA VAL A 2 10.52 -3.14 -25.46
C VAL A 2 10.57 -2.30 -24.18
N THR A 3 9.65 -2.53 -23.28
CA THR A 3 9.68 -1.86 -21.97
C THR A 3 10.87 -2.38 -21.17
N LEU A 4 11.58 -1.49 -20.49
CA LEU A 4 12.74 -1.79 -19.62
C LEU A 4 12.44 -2.88 -18.59
N ASP A 5 11.19 -3.01 -18.18
CA ASP A 5 10.71 -4.04 -17.22
C ASP A 5 10.99 -5.48 -17.68
N ARG A 6 11.15 -5.72 -18.99
CA ARG A 6 11.51 -7.05 -19.51
C ARG A 6 13.00 -7.36 -19.44
N LEU A 7 13.83 -6.37 -19.16
CA LEU A 7 15.30 -6.51 -19.09
C LEU A 7 15.81 -6.62 -17.66
N ILE A 8 14.98 -6.31 -16.66
CA ILE A 8 15.36 -6.43 -15.25
C ILE A 8 14.88 -7.80 -14.76
N PRO A 9 15.79 -8.68 -14.30
CA PRO A 9 15.40 -9.93 -13.68
C PRO A 9 14.49 -9.63 -12.48
N GLN A 10 13.29 -10.20 -12.47
CA GLN A 10 12.44 -10.12 -11.29
C GLN A 10 12.94 -11.12 -10.25
N GLU A 11 13.32 -10.62 -9.10
CA GLU A 11 13.69 -11.46 -7.97
C GLU A 11 12.43 -12.10 -7.37
N HIS A 12 12.45 -13.41 -7.23
CA HIS A 12 11.38 -14.17 -6.62
C HIS A 12 11.83 -14.71 -5.27
N TYR A 13 11.09 -14.39 -4.23
CA TYR A 13 11.34 -14.86 -2.87
C TYR A 13 10.26 -15.85 -2.43
N THR A 14 10.62 -16.80 -1.58
CA THR A 14 9.72 -17.78 -0.99
C THR A 14 9.37 -17.41 0.45
N LEU A 15 8.33 -18.03 0.99
CA LEU A 15 7.94 -17.86 2.40
C LEU A 15 9.07 -18.19 3.37
N ALA A 16 9.91 -19.17 3.04
CA ALA A 16 11.05 -19.57 3.87
C ALA A 16 12.15 -18.50 3.98
N GLN A 17 12.17 -17.54 3.06
CA GLN A 17 13.16 -16.45 3.02
C GLN A 17 12.70 -15.18 3.73
N ILE A 18 11.47 -15.15 4.25
CA ILE A 18 10.96 -13.99 4.98
C ILE A 18 11.83 -13.72 6.20
N SER A 19 12.24 -12.47 6.35
CA SER A 19 13.07 -12.02 7.46
C SER A 19 12.32 -12.14 8.79
N PRO A 20 12.96 -12.59 9.87
CA PRO A 20 12.28 -12.85 11.15
C PRO A 20 11.73 -11.57 11.80
N HIS A 21 12.27 -10.41 11.45
CA HIS A 21 11.80 -9.11 11.91
C HIS A 21 12.24 -7.99 10.96
N PHE A 22 11.54 -6.86 11.07
CA PHE A 22 11.91 -5.61 10.42
C PHE A 22 12.23 -4.57 11.49
N TRP A 23 13.27 -3.79 11.29
CA TRP A 23 13.58 -2.66 12.17
C TRP A 23 12.52 -1.57 12.03
N PRO A 24 12.02 -1.03 13.14
CA PRO A 24 11.09 0.09 13.07
C PRO A 24 11.81 1.33 12.52
N ASN A 25 11.14 2.05 11.62
CA ASN A 25 11.65 3.28 11.06
C ASN A 25 10.93 4.48 11.70
N GLY A 26 11.59 5.13 12.64
CA GLY A 26 11.06 6.28 13.36
C GLY A 26 10.22 5.92 14.59
N LYS A 27 9.41 6.88 15.02
CA LYS A 27 8.51 6.76 16.17
C LYS A 27 7.07 6.68 15.74
N MET A 28 6.21 6.16 16.62
CA MET A 28 4.77 6.23 16.41
C MET A 28 4.31 7.69 16.33
N PRO A 29 3.30 8.00 15.50
CA PRO A 29 2.77 9.35 15.40
C PRO A 29 2.25 9.86 16.76
N GLU A 30 2.57 11.12 17.08
CA GLU A 30 2.16 11.76 18.32
C GLU A 30 0.90 12.63 18.17
N ARG A 31 0.32 12.69 16.96
CA ARG A 31 -0.89 13.46 16.69
C ARG A 31 -2.10 12.92 17.42
N GLU A 32 -2.93 13.79 17.96
CA GLU A 32 -4.09 13.41 18.76
C GLU A 32 -5.17 12.65 17.96
N ASP A 33 -5.36 12.99 16.68
CA ASP A 33 -6.25 12.26 15.79
C ASP A 33 -5.80 10.80 15.58
N TRP A 34 -4.48 10.58 15.42
CA TRP A 34 -3.91 9.24 15.31
C TRP A 34 -4.09 8.45 16.62
N LYS A 35 -3.77 9.05 17.77
CA LYS A 35 -3.93 8.41 19.09
C LYS A 35 -5.37 7.99 19.34
N ARG A 36 -6.34 8.85 19.02
CA ARG A 36 -7.77 8.53 19.12
C ARG A 36 -8.15 7.34 18.25
N LEU A 37 -7.77 7.36 16.97
CA LEU A 37 -8.02 6.24 16.06
C LEU A 37 -7.36 4.93 16.55
N ALA A 38 -6.12 5.01 17.04
CA ALA A 38 -5.39 3.86 17.55
C ALA A 38 -6.06 3.26 18.80
N ALA A 39 -6.53 4.10 19.73
CA ALA A 39 -7.24 3.66 20.95
C ALA A 39 -8.51 2.87 20.63
N GLU A 40 -9.14 3.12 19.48
CA GLU A 40 -10.35 2.44 19.01
C GLU A 40 -10.07 1.37 17.95
N GLY A 41 -8.81 0.94 17.78
CA GLY A 41 -8.40 -0.05 16.80
C GLY A 41 -8.64 0.39 15.35
N PHE A 42 -8.61 1.69 15.08
CA PHE A 42 -8.81 2.31 13.77
C PHE A 42 -10.17 1.99 13.12
N LYS A 43 -11.20 1.66 13.91
CA LYS A 43 -12.55 1.35 13.37
C LYS A 43 -13.14 2.48 12.54
N ASP A 44 -12.85 3.75 12.92
CA ASP A 44 -13.36 4.95 12.26
C ASP A 44 -12.38 5.52 11.21
N TYR A 45 -11.29 4.81 10.94
CA TYR A 45 -10.36 5.21 9.88
C TYR A 45 -11.02 5.13 8.51
N LYS A 46 -10.81 6.15 7.69
CA LYS A 46 -11.27 6.22 6.29
C LYS A 46 -10.14 6.65 5.37
N LEU A 47 -9.90 5.84 4.35
CA LEU A 47 -9.07 6.24 3.21
C LEU A 47 -9.97 6.96 2.21
N ARG A 48 -9.71 8.26 2.00
CA ARG A 48 -10.46 9.07 1.03
C ARG A 48 -9.73 9.10 -0.29
N ILE A 49 -10.46 8.79 -1.35
CA ILE A 49 -9.95 8.82 -2.72
C ILE A 49 -10.85 9.72 -3.54
N GLY A 50 -10.26 10.77 -4.11
CA GLY A 50 -11.00 11.81 -4.83
C GLY A 50 -10.14 12.50 -5.89
N GLY A 51 -10.52 13.72 -6.28
CA GLY A 51 -9.88 14.48 -7.35
C GLY A 51 -10.57 14.28 -8.70
N LEU A 52 -9.80 14.12 -9.78
CA LEU A 52 -10.32 13.90 -11.13
C LEU A 52 -10.82 12.46 -11.33
N VAL A 53 -11.86 12.09 -10.59
CA VAL A 53 -12.51 10.78 -10.67
C VAL A 53 -14.03 10.93 -10.88
N GLU A 54 -14.67 9.90 -11.43
CA GLU A 54 -16.14 9.87 -11.55
C GLU A 54 -16.79 9.51 -10.20
N ASN A 55 -16.18 8.59 -9.46
CA ASN A 55 -16.69 8.05 -8.21
C ASN A 55 -15.71 8.29 -7.07
N PRO A 56 -15.74 9.44 -6.38
CA PRO A 56 -14.98 9.60 -5.15
C PRO A 56 -15.52 8.65 -4.07
N VAL A 57 -14.59 8.03 -3.31
CA VAL A 57 -14.95 7.02 -2.32
C VAL A 57 -14.22 7.24 -1.00
N GLU A 58 -14.81 6.73 0.07
CA GLU A 58 -14.20 6.60 1.39
C GLU A 58 -14.22 5.11 1.77
N LEU A 59 -13.04 4.53 1.97
CA LEU A 59 -12.88 3.12 2.30
C LEU A 59 -12.46 2.95 3.76
N SER A 60 -13.18 2.15 4.50
CA SER A 60 -12.78 1.70 5.84
C SER A 60 -11.67 0.65 5.76
N LEU A 61 -11.04 0.34 6.90
CA LEU A 61 -10.10 -0.79 6.96
C LEU A 61 -10.76 -2.12 6.59
N ALA A 62 -12.04 -2.29 6.91
CA ALA A 62 -12.79 -3.49 6.54
C ALA A 62 -12.96 -3.59 5.01
N ASP A 63 -13.32 -2.49 4.35
CA ASP A 63 -13.40 -2.42 2.89
C ASP A 63 -12.06 -2.72 2.22
N LEU A 64 -10.99 -2.12 2.74
CA LEU A 64 -9.63 -2.37 2.24
C LEU A 64 -9.21 -3.83 2.40
N ARG A 65 -9.56 -4.49 3.50
CA ARG A 65 -9.28 -5.92 3.70
C ARG A 65 -10.02 -6.81 2.70
N VAL A 66 -11.27 -6.50 2.41
CA VAL A 66 -12.07 -7.22 1.39
C VAL A 66 -11.47 -7.04 -0.01
N LEU A 67 -10.97 -5.83 -0.33
CA LEU A 67 -10.36 -5.53 -1.61
C LEU A 67 -8.91 -6.04 -1.74
N SER A 68 -8.28 -6.44 -0.63
CA SER A 68 -6.88 -6.89 -0.58
C SER A 68 -6.75 -8.33 -1.10
N ASP A 69 -6.62 -8.48 -2.40
CA ASP A 69 -6.55 -9.75 -3.11
C ASP A 69 -5.17 -10.06 -3.70
N GLN A 70 -4.19 -9.20 -3.47
CA GLN A 70 -2.83 -9.39 -3.98
C GLN A 70 -1.82 -9.58 -2.85
N GLU A 71 -1.03 -10.64 -2.97
CA GLU A 71 0.11 -10.91 -2.10
C GLU A 71 1.41 -10.91 -2.91
N THR A 72 2.46 -10.36 -2.32
CA THR A 72 3.80 -10.36 -2.90
C THR A 72 4.83 -10.61 -1.81
N ILE A 73 5.92 -11.30 -2.17
CA ILE A 73 7.08 -11.45 -1.29
C ILE A 73 8.23 -10.72 -1.95
N THR A 74 8.69 -9.64 -1.35
CA THR A 74 9.70 -8.76 -1.92
C THR A 74 10.77 -8.39 -0.91
N MET A 75 11.97 -8.09 -1.40
CA MET A 75 13.01 -7.46 -0.61
C MET A 75 12.74 -5.97 -0.48
N HIS A 76 12.76 -5.47 0.74
CA HIS A 76 12.73 -4.06 1.07
C HIS A 76 14.14 -3.58 1.41
N HIS A 77 14.60 -2.54 0.71
CA HIS A 77 15.86 -1.88 0.99
C HIS A 77 15.58 -0.57 1.73
N CYS A 78 16.06 -0.45 2.95
CA CYS A 78 15.90 0.77 3.75
C CYS A 78 17.07 1.72 3.53
N ILE A 79 16.78 3.03 3.51
CA ILE A 79 17.80 4.08 3.45
C ILE A 79 18.79 4.04 4.63
N GLN A 80 18.40 3.42 5.74
CA GLN A 80 19.25 3.21 6.92
C GLN A 80 20.33 2.12 6.74
N GLY A 81 20.41 1.47 5.57
CA GLY A 81 21.43 0.50 5.22
C GLY A 81 21.12 -0.96 5.56
N TRP A 82 19.90 -1.27 5.99
CA TRP A 82 19.46 -2.65 6.16
C TRP A 82 18.46 -3.06 5.07
N SER A 83 18.34 -4.35 4.84
CA SER A 83 17.38 -4.94 3.93
C SER A 83 16.64 -6.09 4.60
N GLY A 84 15.43 -6.36 4.17
CA GLY A 84 14.65 -7.47 4.67
C GLY A 84 13.61 -7.94 3.66
N ILE A 85 13.27 -9.21 3.71
CA ILE A 85 12.26 -9.83 2.85
C ILE A 85 10.95 -9.90 3.63
N ALA A 86 9.87 -9.37 3.06
CA ALA A 86 8.55 -9.38 3.67
C ALA A 86 7.49 -9.89 2.69
N GLN A 87 6.49 -10.53 3.25
CA GLN A 87 5.23 -10.79 2.57
C GLN A 87 4.30 -9.61 2.78
N TRP A 88 3.80 -9.06 1.71
CA TRP A 88 2.85 -7.95 1.68
C TRP A 88 1.52 -8.42 1.13
N ARG A 89 0.45 -7.97 1.74
CA ARG A 89 -0.89 -8.14 1.22
C ARG A 89 -1.56 -6.78 1.14
N GLY A 90 -2.20 -6.49 0.01
CA GLY A 90 -2.82 -5.19 -0.17
C GLY A 90 -3.80 -5.13 -1.34
N VAL A 91 -4.40 -3.95 -1.49
CA VAL A 91 -5.29 -3.62 -2.60
C VAL A 91 -4.44 -3.24 -3.80
N PRO A 92 -4.50 -3.97 -4.90
CA PRO A 92 -3.77 -3.58 -6.09
C PRO A 92 -4.33 -2.27 -6.67
N MET A 93 -3.46 -1.40 -7.15
CA MET A 93 -3.84 -0.08 -7.67
C MET A 93 -4.89 -0.18 -8.80
N ARG A 94 -4.84 -1.22 -9.63
CA ARG A 94 -5.85 -1.45 -10.67
C ARG A 94 -7.27 -1.51 -10.11
N ARG A 95 -7.47 -2.13 -8.93
CA ARG A 95 -8.77 -2.19 -8.25
C ARG A 95 -9.26 -0.82 -7.80
N VAL A 96 -8.34 0.00 -7.30
CA VAL A 96 -8.65 1.39 -6.92
C VAL A 96 -9.08 2.18 -8.17
N ILE A 97 -8.32 2.07 -9.27
CA ILE A 97 -8.61 2.75 -10.53
C ILE A 97 -9.97 2.33 -11.10
N GLU A 98 -10.27 1.03 -11.11
CA GLU A 98 -11.58 0.49 -11.54
C GLU A 98 -12.73 1.06 -10.69
N LEU A 99 -12.54 1.18 -9.38
CA LEU A 99 -13.54 1.66 -8.44
C LEU A 99 -13.86 3.14 -8.64
N VAL A 100 -12.81 3.97 -8.73
CA VAL A 100 -12.97 5.44 -8.77
C VAL A 100 -13.18 6.00 -10.17
N LYS A 101 -12.85 5.27 -11.21
CA LYS A 101 -12.97 5.66 -12.62
C LYS A 101 -12.37 7.03 -12.92
N PRO A 102 -11.06 7.12 -13.15
CA PRO A 102 -10.41 8.39 -13.46
C PRO A 102 -11.02 9.06 -14.67
N LYS A 103 -11.25 10.35 -14.59
CA LYS A 103 -11.71 11.16 -15.72
C LYS A 103 -10.58 11.41 -16.72
N PRO A 104 -10.90 11.75 -17.99
CA PRO A 104 -9.90 12.21 -18.95
C PRO A 104 -9.05 13.34 -18.36
N GLY A 105 -7.71 13.22 -18.51
CA GLY A 105 -6.76 14.18 -17.95
C GLY A 105 -6.22 13.82 -16.56
N ALA A 106 -6.76 12.81 -15.87
CA ALA A 106 -6.16 12.28 -14.65
C ALA A 106 -4.91 11.46 -15.01
N ASN A 107 -3.73 11.98 -14.69
CA ASN A 107 -2.43 11.39 -15.06
C ASN A 107 -1.46 11.24 -13.88
N THR A 108 -1.87 11.65 -12.69
CA THR A 108 -1.03 11.65 -11.49
C THR A 108 -1.83 11.18 -10.29
N ILE A 109 -1.18 10.43 -9.40
CA ILE A 109 -1.72 10.02 -8.11
C ILE A 109 -0.87 10.70 -7.04
N ALA A 110 -1.51 11.37 -6.07
CA ALA A 110 -0.87 11.96 -4.90
C ALA A 110 -1.35 11.23 -3.63
N PHE A 111 -0.42 11.00 -2.71
CA PHE A 111 -0.66 10.38 -1.41
C PHE A 111 -0.47 11.37 -0.27
#